data_0ba246a42b126ab300c82017a067fa7d
#
_entry.id   0ba246a42b126ab300c82017a067fa7d
#
_cell.length_a   1.000
_cell.length_b   1.000
_cell.length_c   1.000
_cell.angle_alpha   90.00
_cell.angle_beta   90.00
_cell.angle_gamma   90.00
#
_symmetry.space_group_name_H-M   'P 1'
#
loop_
_entity.id
_entity.type
_entity.pdbx_description
1 polymer ?
#
loop_
_entity_poly.entity_id
_entity_poly.type
_entity_poly.pdbx_seq_one_letter_code
_entity_poly.pdbx_strand_id
1 'polypeptide(L)'
;MKVLRKDRIIGQNLTRYAVTERNVMSVSNHQFIVSLQYAFQTKDRLFLVMEYWPGGDLSAYLEAEDYFSEDRARLYISEIILAIEDLHSRGIIFRDLKPDNIVLDQIGHCKLTDFGLSKEGIVEGEDKIAKSFCGSYAYLAPEMIKKWGHNKNVDWYLLGVLLYEMLEGIPPFYDHDKDILFKNILQNPVELPEELSEDAQDLLLRLLHKDPKKRLGNKNGAKDIK
;
A
#
# COMPACT_ATOMS: atom_id res chain seq x y z
N MET A 1 -13.10 13.96 7.65
CA MET A 1 -13.35 14.77 6.44
C MET A 1 -12.03 15.32 5.94
N LYS A 2 -11.69 15.09 4.62
CA LYS A 2 -10.52 15.63 3.95
C LYS A 2 -10.93 16.85 3.13
N VAL A 3 -10.22 17.97 3.29
CA VAL A 3 -10.51 19.23 2.59
C VAL A 3 -9.32 19.61 1.75
N LEU A 4 -9.51 19.73 0.44
CA LEU A 4 -8.47 20.04 -0.52
C LEU A 4 -8.72 21.43 -1.14
N ARG A 5 -7.70 22.30 -1.14
CA ARG A 5 -7.77 23.62 -1.75
C ARG A 5 -7.53 23.51 -3.26
N LYS A 6 -8.46 24.04 -4.08
CA LYS A 6 -8.40 23.97 -5.55
C LYS A 6 -7.19 24.69 -6.13
N ASP A 7 -6.83 25.85 -5.58
CA ASP A 7 -5.65 26.60 -6.00
C ASP A 7 -4.36 25.78 -5.87
N ARG A 8 -4.19 25.05 -4.76
CA ARG A 8 -3.04 24.16 -4.54
C ARG A 8 -3.05 22.95 -5.47
N ILE A 9 -4.21 22.30 -5.62
CA ILE A 9 -4.34 21.11 -6.46
C ILE A 9 -4.05 21.44 -7.92
N ILE A 10 -4.61 22.55 -8.45
CA ILE A 10 -4.41 22.97 -9.84
C ILE A 10 -2.97 23.46 -10.03
N GLY A 11 -2.45 24.29 -9.13
CA GLY A 11 -1.09 24.83 -9.22
C GLY A 11 0.01 23.77 -9.19
N GLN A 12 -0.23 22.62 -8.53
CA GLN A 12 0.70 21.49 -8.44
C GLN A 12 0.37 20.34 -9.40
N ASN A 13 -0.61 20.51 -10.29
CA ASN A 13 -1.09 19.45 -11.22
C ASN A 13 -1.55 18.16 -10.50
N LEU A 14 -2.14 18.31 -9.31
CA LEU A 14 -2.59 17.20 -8.45
C LEU A 14 -4.07 16.84 -8.63
N THR A 15 -4.76 17.45 -9.60
CA THR A 15 -6.19 17.23 -9.84
C THR A 15 -6.53 15.74 -10.06
N ARG A 16 -5.67 15.02 -10.80
CA ARG A 16 -5.85 13.58 -11.05
C ARG A 16 -5.89 12.75 -9.76
N TYR A 17 -5.05 13.09 -8.77
CA TYR A 17 -4.99 12.36 -7.49
C TYR A 17 -6.29 12.51 -6.70
N ALA A 18 -6.83 13.72 -6.62
CA ALA A 18 -8.11 13.98 -5.95
C ALA A 18 -9.28 13.27 -6.65
N VAL A 19 -9.28 13.20 -7.99
CA VAL A 19 -10.29 12.48 -8.77
C VAL A 19 -10.17 10.98 -8.57
N THR A 20 -8.95 10.43 -8.65
CA THR A 20 -8.70 9.00 -8.41
C THR A 20 -9.13 8.59 -7.01
N GLU A 21 -8.76 9.35 -5.98
CA GLU A 21 -9.13 9.08 -4.59
C GLU A 21 -10.66 9.01 -4.43
N ARG A 22 -11.38 10.00 -4.95
CA ARG A 22 -12.85 10.00 -4.95
C ARG A 22 -13.42 8.79 -5.69
N ASN A 23 -12.92 8.49 -6.89
CA ASN A 23 -13.44 7.41 -7.73
C ASN A 23 -13.26 6.06 -7.05
N VAL A 24 -12.05 5.75 -6.58
CA VAL A 24 -11.74 4.47 -5.91
C VAL A 24 -12.64 4.28 -4.70
N MET A 25 -12.73 5.29 -3.82
CA MET A 25 -13.62 5.19 -2.64
C MET A 25 -15.11 5.10 -2.99
N SER A 26 -15.54 5.67 -4.14
CA SER A 26 -16.95 5.62 -4.57
C SER A 26 -17.38 4.26 -5.10
N VAL A 27 -16.43 3.48 -5.65
CA VAL A 27 -16.71 2.14 -6.20
C VAL A 27 -16.37 1.01 -5.23
N SER A 28 -15.59 1.30 -4.18
CA SER A 28 -15.19 0.33 -3.16
C SER A 28 -16.24 0.27 -2.04
N ASN A 29 -16.77 -0.92 -1.82
CA ASN A 29 -17.67 -1.21 -0.70
C ASN A 29 -17.15 -2.49 -0.03
N HIS A 30 -16.11 -2.36 0.78
CA HIS A 30 -15.43 -3.49 1.40
C HIS A 30 -15.14 -3.18 2.87
N GLN A 31 -15.26 -4.18 3.75
CA GLN A 31 -15.09 -3.99 5.20
C GLN A 31 -13.72 -3.45 5.61
N PHE A 32 -12.66 -3.71 4.83
CA PHE A 32 -11.29 -3.26 5.08
C PHE A 32 -10.83 -2.15 4.13
N ILE A 33 -11.76 -1.38 3.57
CA ILE A 33 -11.51 -0.17 2.77
C ILE A 33 -12.36 0.97 3.34
N VAL A 34 -11.73 2.13 3.59
CA VAL A 34 -12.43 3.33 4.08
C VAL A 34 -13.47 3.78 3.07
N SER A 35 -14.73 3.88 3.49
CA SER A 35 -15.84 4.25 2.64
C SER A 35 -16.03 5.76 2.53
N LEU A 36 -16.36 6.23 1.33
CA LEU A 36 -16.74 7.61 1.06
C LEU A 36 -18.24 7.79 1.35
N GLN A 37 -18.57 8.68 2.28
CA GLN A 37 -19.95 9.00 2.62
C GLN A 37 -20.51 10.10 1.71
N TYR A 38 -19.75 11.19 1.53
CA TYR A 38 -20.12 12.30 0.67
C TYR A 38 -18.89 12.89 -0.02
N ALA A 39 -19.08 13.37 -1.25
CA ALA A 39 -18.13 14.18 -1.97
C ALA A 39 -18.84 15.40 -2.53
N PHE A 40 -18.38 16.60 -2.19
CA PHE A 40 -18.92 17.85 -2.70
C PHE A 40 -17.83 18.90 -2.85
N GLN A 41 -18.17 20.03 -3.47
CA GLN A 41 -17.22 21.10 -3.71
C GLN A 41 -17.85 22.48 -3.58
N THR A 42 -17.03 23.45 -3.23
CA THR A 42 -17.32 24.87 -3.34
C THR A 42 -16.49 25.47 -4.47
N LYS A 43 -16.60 26.80 -4.64
CA LYS A 43 -15.75 27.52 -5.61
C LYS A 43 -14.25 27.24 -5.40
N ASP A 44 -13.80 27.16 -4.14
CA ASP A 44 -12.38 27.14 -3.77
C ASP A 44 -11.88 25.82 -3.18
N ARG A 45 -12.78 24.88 -2.83
CA ARG A 45 -12.44 23.64 -2.08
C ARG A 45 -13.17 22.42 -2.60
N LEU A 46 -12.51 21.26 -2.45
CA LEU A 46 -13.10 19.92 -2.56
C LEU A 46 -13.19 19.33 -1.16
N PHE A 47 -14.28 18.59 -0.91
CA PHE A 47 -14.57 17.94 0.35
C PHE A 47 -14.84 16.45 0.10
N LEU A 48 -14.10 15.59 0.81
CA LEU A 48 -14.34 14.16 0.88
C LEU A 48 -14.70 13.84 2.33
N VAL A 49 -15.93 13.39 2.55
CA VAL A 49 -16.43 12.96 3.87
C VAL A 49 -16.39 11.45 3.89
N MET A 50 -15.54 10.90 4.72
CA MET A 50 -15.31 9.47 4.88
C MET A 50 -15.81 9.02 6.25
N GLU A 51 -16.02 7.73 6.42
CA GLU A 51 -16.22 7.16 7.75
C GLU A 51 -15.07 7.52 8.69
N TYR A 52 -15.35 7.60 9.97
CA TYR A 52 -14.36 7.95 11.00
C TYR A 52 -13.82 6.70 11.67
N TRP A 53 -12.50 6.61 11.72
CA TRP A 53 -11.76 5.51 12.34
C TRP A 53 -10.96 6.06 13.54
N PRO A 54 -11.45 5.86 14.77
CA PRO A 54 -10.94 6.55 15.95
C PRO A 54 -9.62 6.00 16.48
N GLY A 55 -9.17 4.81 16.03
CA GLY A 55 -7.92 4.21 16.46
C GLY A 55 -6.66 4.90 15.90
N GLY A 56 -6.82 5.86 14.96
CA GLY A 56 -5.66 6.50 14.31
C GLY A 56 -5.06 5.64 13.22
N ASP A 57 -3.83 5.92 12.81
CA ASP A 57 -3.10 5.17 11.80
C ASP A 57 -2.09 4.19 12.41
N LEU A 58 -1.66 3.22 11.60
CA LEU A 58 -0.75 2.17 12.03
C LEU A 58 0.67 2.69 12.32
N SER A 59 1.07 3.81 11.68
CA SER A 59 2.40 4.39 11.90
C SER A 59 2.56 4.90 13.33
N ALA A 60 1.52 5.50 13.91
CA ALA A 60 1.54 5.96 15.29
C ALA A 60 1.72 4.81 16.31
N TYR A 61 1.19 3.62 15.99
CA TYR A 61 1.39 2.44 16.85
C TYR A 61 2.82 1.88 16.70
N LEU A 62 3.36 1.84 15.48
CA LEU A 62 4.75 1.40 15.27
C LEU A 62 5.74 2.36 15.92
N GLU A 63 5.51 3.67 15.85
CA GLU A 63 6.34 4.65 16.56
C GLU A 63 6.29 4.50 18.09
N ALA A 64 5.18 4.02 18.64
CA ALA A 64 5.01 3.85 20.08
C ALA A 64 5.51 2.52 20.63
N GLU A 65 5.47 1.45 19.83
CA GLU A 65 5.72 0.07 20.24
C GLU A 65 6.97 -0.54 19.60
N ASP A 66 7.64 0.18 18.71
CA ASP A 66 8.77 -0.19 17.86
C ASP A 66 8.42 -1.29 16.84
N TYR A 67 7.83 -2.41 17.23
CA TYR A 67 7.41 -3.52 16.36
C TYR A 67 6.22 -4.29 16.94
N PHE A 68 5.59 -5.15 16.14
CA PHE A 68 4.46 -5.97 16.55
C PHE A 68 4.82 -7.45 16.65
N SER A 69 4.07 -8.19 17.47
CA SER A 69 4.09 -9.66 17.46
C SER A 69 3.62 -10.21 16.11
N GLU A 70 4.08 -11.41 15.74
CA GLU A 70 3.63 -12.08 14.51
C GLU A 70 2.11 -12.27 14.46
N ASP A 71 1.46 -12.58 15.58
CA ASP A 71 0.00 -12.76 15.63
C ASP A 71 -0.75 -11.47 15.29
N ARG A 72 -0.26 -10.33 15.77
CA ARG A 72 -0.85 -9.03 15.45
C ARG A 72 -0.58 -8.64 14.01
N ALA A 73 0.65 -8.80 13.52
CA ALA A 73 1.02 -8.55 12.14
C ALA A 73 0.20 -9.45 11.18
N ARG A 74 0.00 -10.72 11.54
CA ARG A 74 -0.83 -11.68 10.78
C ARG A 74 -2.26 -11.21 10.64
N LEU A 75 -2.88 -10.71 11.73
CA LEU A 75 -4.23 -10.16 11.67
C LEU A 75 -4.31 -9.02 10.65
N TYR A 76 -3.45 -8.00 10.79
CA TYR A 76 -3.46 -6.84 9.91
C TYR A 76 -3.19 -7.21 8.44
N ILE A 77 -2.17 -8.04 8.19
CA ILE A 77 -1.84 -8.50 6.83
C ILE A 77 -3.02 -9.25 6.20
N SER A 78 -3.72 -10.09 6.96
CA SER A 78 -4.88 -10.83 6.46
C SER A 78 -6.00 -9.90 5.99
N GLU A 79 -6.31 -8.87 6.75
CA GLU A 79 -7.33 -7.87 6.42
C GLU A 79 -6.91 -7.02 5.22
N ILE A 80 -5.62 -6.62 5.15
CA ILE A 80 -5.05 -5.86 4.04
C ILE A 80 -5.07 -6.68 2.74
N ILE A 81 -4.74 -7.98 2.79
CA ILE A 81 -4.82 -8.87 1.62
C ILE A 81 -6.24 -8.88 1.04
N LEU A 82 -7.28 -8.97 1.89
CA LEU A 82 -8.67 -8.94 1.45
C LEU A 82 -9.05 -7.59 0.81
N ALA A 83 -8.57 -6.48 1.36
CA ALA A 83 -8.77 -5.16 0.78
C ALA A 83 -8.10 -5.01 -0.59
N ILE A 84 -6.83 -5.46 -0.72
CA ILE A 84 -6.09 -5.43 -1.98
C ILE A 84 -6.74 -6.35 -3.02
N GLU A 85 -7.24 -7.52 -2.63
CA GLU A 85 -7.97 -8.44 -3.51
C GLU A 85 -9.21 -7.76 -4.11
N ASP A 86 -10.01 -7.06 -3.30
CA ASP A 86 -11.18 -6.31 -3.80
C ASP A 86 -10.75 -5.22 -4.80
N LEU A 87 -9.73 -4.42 -4.49
CA LEU A 87 -9.19 -3.41 -5.40
C LEU A 87 -8.72 -4.04 -6.72
N HIS A 88 -7.94 -5.11 -6.64
CA HIS A 88 -7.42 -5.82 -7.81
C HIS A 88 -8.53 -6.43 -8.68
N SER A 89 -9.62 -6.92 -8.07
CA SER A 89 -10.79 -7.44 -8.80
C SER A 89 -11.48 -6.36 -9.64
N ARG A 90 -11.40 -5.10 -9.19
CA ARG A 90 -11.93 -3.91 -9.88
C ARG A 90 -10.93 -3.27 -10.85
N GLY A 91 -9.77 -3.88 -11.08
CA GLY A 91 -8.72 -3.33 -11.94
C GLY A 91 -8.01 -2.11 -11.35
N ILE A 92 -7.93 -2.00 -10.03
CA ILE A 92 -7.29 -0.91 -9.30
C ILE A 92 -6.02 -1.45 -8.64
N ILE A 93 -4.88 -0.76 -8.84
CA ILE A 93 -3.62 -0.97 -8.12
C ILE A 93 -3.52 0.11 -7.05
N PHE A 94 -3.22 -0.26 -5.80
CA PHE A 94 -3.16 0.68 -4.67
C PHE A 94 -1.90 1.53 -4.69
N ARG A 95 -0.70 0.94 -4.77
CA ARG A 95 0.64 1.55 -4.97
C ARG A 95 1.22 2.38 -3.84
N ASP A 96 0.51 2.60 -2.76
CA ASP A 96 0.98 3.39 -1.61
C ASP A 96 0.69 2.68 -0.27
N LEU A 97 0.97 1.38 -0.25
CA LEU A 97 0.81 0.58 0.97
C LEU A 97 1.94 0.90 1.94
N LYS A 98 1.59 1.47 3.08
CA LYS A 98 2.47 1.85 4.19
C LYS A 98 1.66 2.08 5.46
N PRO A 99 2.28 2.11 6.66
CA PRO A 99 1.58 2.27 7.92
C PRO A 99 0.68 3.51 8.01
N ASP A 100 1.11 4.65 7.43
CA ASP A 100 0.34 5.91 7.41
C ASP A 100 -1.02 5.77 6.70
N ASN A 101 -1.12 4.82 5.75
CA ASN A 101 -2.31 4.62 4.93
C ASN A 101 -3.20 3.46 5.42
N ILE A 102 -2.99 3.04 6.66
CA ILE A 102 -3.78 2.01 7.34
C ILE A 102 -4.33 2.63 8.63
N VAL A 103 -5.66 2.68 8.74
CA VAL A 103 -6.35 3.20 9.92
C VAL A 103 -6.98 2.09 10.72
N LEU A 104 -7.06 2.27 12.05
CA LEU A 104 -7.56 1.27 12.98
C LEU A 104 -8.90 1.70 13.60
N ASP A 105 -9.74 0.72 13.91
CA ASP A 105 -10.93 0.92 14.73
C ASP A 105 -10.64 0.74 16.23
N GLN A 106 -11.69 0.83 17.06
CA GLN A 106 -11.58 0.71 18.52
C GLN A 106 -11.27 -0.70 19.01
N ILE A 107 -11.46 -1.72 18.18
CA ILE A 107 -11.30 -3.13 18.54
C ILE A 107 -10.11 -3.79 17.82
N GLY A 108 -9.35 -3.03 17.06
CA GLY A 108 -8.09 -3.48 16.46
C GLY A 108 -8.19 -3.99 15.02
N HIS A 109 -9.31 -3.78 14.31
CA HIS A 109 -9.40 -4.03 12.87
C HIS A 109 -8.85 -2.87 12.07
N CYS A 110 -8.28 -3.18 10.88
CA CYS A 110 -7.67 -2.17 10.03
C CYS A 110 -8.44 -1.93 8.72
N LYS A 111 -8.24 -0.73 8.14
CA LYS A 111 -8.72 -0.39 6.79
C LYS A 111 -7.68 0.38 6.00
N LEU A 112 -7.65 0.14 4.69
CA LEU A 112 -6.89 0.97 3.76
C LEU A 112 -7.56 2.33 3.55
N THR A 113 -6.73 3.38 3.51
CA THR A 113 -7.11 4.77 3.24
C THR A 113 -6.12 5.44 2.28
N ASP A 114 -6.41 6.66 1.85
CA ASP A 114 -5.61 7.49 0.93
C ASP A 114 -5.29 6.83 -0.42
N PHE A 115 -6.29 6.84 -1.31
CA PHE A 115 -6.22 6.27 -2.66
C PHE A 115 -5.68 7.25 -3.72
N GLY A 116 -5.12 8.38 -3.33
CA GLY A 116 -4.62 9.41 -4.24
C GLY A 116 -3.58 8.91 -5.24
N LEU A 117 -2.73 7.97 -4.84
CA LEU A 117 -1.71 7.37 -5.70
C LEU A 117 -2.18 6.10 -6.44
N SER A 118 -3.42 5.65 -6.25
CA SER A 118 -3.94 4.46 -6.92
C SER A 118 -4.00 4.60 -8.45
N LYS A 119 -4.06 3.49 -9.16
CA LYS A 119 -4.19 3.45 -10.61
C LYS A 119 -5.37 2.59 -11.01
N GLU A 120 -6.33 3.21 -11.69
CA GLU A 120 -7.53 2.57 -12.22
C GLU A 120 -7.34 2.04 -13.65
N GLY A 121 -8.22 1.13 -14.09
CA GLY A 121 -8.33 0.66 -15.46
C GLY A 121 -7.25 -0.34 -15.87
N ILE A 122 -6.71 -1.10 -14.94
CA ILE A 122 -5.79 -2.20 -15.21
C ILE A 122 -6.61 -3.48 -15.42
N VAL A 123 -6.68 -3.90 -16.68
CA VAL A 123 -7.39 -5.12 -17.10
C VAL A 123 -6.38 -6.27 -17.24
N GLU A 124 -6.76 -7.47 -16.75
CA GLU A 124 -5.94 -8.67 -16.93
C GLU A 124 -5.80 -9.01 -18.43
N GLY A 125 -4.57 -9.33 -18.83
CA GLY A 125 -4.27 -9.69 -20.24
C GLY A 125 -4.02 -8.50 -21.16
N GLU A 126 -4.20 -7.25 -20.71
CA GLU A 126 -3.75 -6.08 -21.46
C GLU A 126 -2.38 -5.61 -20.92
N ASP A 127 -1.46 -5.21 -21.84
CA ASP A 127 -0.16 -4.61 -21.52
C ASP A 127 -0.26 -3.19 -20.91
N LYS A 128 -1.34 -2.92 -20.16
CA LYS A 128 -1.50 -1.64 -19.46
C LYS A 128 -0.63 -1.62 -18.22
N ILE A 129 0.58 -1.14 -18.42
CA ILE A 129 1.60 -1.01 -17.39
C ILE A 129 1.59 0.43 -16.87
N ALA A 130 1.46 0.61 -15.55
CA ALA A 130 1.65 1.92 -14.94
C ALA A 130 3.13 2.30 -14.99
N LYS A 131 3.44 3.55 -15.40
CA LYS A 131 4.83 4.04 -15.54
C LYS A 131 5.15 5.18 -14.57
N SER A 132 4.21 5.57 -13.72
CA SER A 132 4.42 6.66 -12.78
C SER A 132 5.34 6.23 -11.63
N PHE A 133 6.33 7.06 -11.33
CA PHE A 133 7.15 6.92 -10.12
C PHE A 133 6.41 7.64 -8.97
N CYS A 134 5.92 6.90 -7.99
CA CYS A 134 5.12 7.42 -6.88
C CYS A 134 5.27 6.51 -5.65
N GLY A 135 4.97 7.04 -4.47
CA GLY A 135 5.09 6.35 -3.19
C GLY A 135 6.32 6.77 -2.37
N SER A 136 6.40 6.32 -1.14
CA SER A 136 7.54 6.53 -0.25
C SER A 136 8.74 5.71 -0.70
N TYR A 137 9.94 6.29 -0.68
CA TYR A 137 11.13 5.67 -1.29
C TYR A 137 11.48 4.30 -0.73
N ALA A 138 11.33 4.11 0.59
CA ALA A 138 11.63 2.83 1.25
C ALA A 138 10.69 1.68 0.83
N TYR A 139 9.52 2.02 0.28
CA TYR A 139 8.49 1.06 -0.15
C TYR A 139 8.52 0.76 -1.65
N LEU A 140 9.36 1.46 -2.43
CA LEU A 140 9.35 1.27 -3.88
C LEU A 140 9.78 -0.14 -4.30
N ALA A 141 8.95 -0.79 -5.12
CA ALA A 141 9.33 -2.07 -5.71
C ALA A 141 10.46 -1.90 -6.74
N PRO A 142 11.34 -2.93 -6.95
CA PRO A 142 12.44 -2.87 -7.90
C PRO A 142 12.04 -2.43 -9.31
N GLU A 143 10.89 -2.90 -9.81
CA GLU A 143 10.37 -2.54 -11.13
C GLU A 143 9.93 -1.08 -11.24
N MET A 144 9.52 -0.46 -10.12
CA MET A 144 9.20 0.98 -10.07
C MET A 144 10.47 1.83 -10.17
N ILE A 145 11.52 1.45 -9.45
CA ILE A 145 12.83 2.13 -9.49
C ILE A 145 13.45 2.02 -10.88
N LYS A 146 13.38 0.84 -11.51
CA LYS A 146 13.88 0.57 -12.88
C LYS A 146 13.02 1.21 -13.96
N LYS A 147 11.85 1.77 -13.62
CA LYS A 147 10.89 2.36 -14.58
C LYS A 147 10.46 1.41 -15.70
N TRP A 148 10.47 0.12 -15.45
CA TRP A 148 10.05 -0.90 -16.43
C TRP A 148 8.53 -0.91 -16.65
N GLY A 149 7.80 -0.17 -15.78
CA GLY A 149 6.36 -0.28 -15.64
C GLY A 149 6.00 -1.37 -14.64
N HIS A 150 4.79 -1.25 -14.08
CA HIS A 150 4.33 -2.15 -13.02
C HIS A 150 2.82 -2.42 -13.15
N ASN A 151 2.40 -3.54 -12.62
CA ASN A 151 1.02 -4.01 -12.57
C ASN A 151 0.61 -4.30 -11.11
N LYS A 152 -0.43 -5.10 -10.89
CA LYS A 152 -0.95 -5.50 -9.57
C LYS A 152 0.12 -6.11 -8.65
N ASN A 153 1.17 -6.74 -9.21
CA ASN A 153 2.21 -7.39 -8.42
C ASN A 153 3.03 -6.42 -7.56
N VAL A 154 3.00 -5.13 -7.84
CA VAL A 154 3.66 -4.13 -7.00
C VAL A 154 3.06 -4.11 -5.61
N ASP A 155 1.74 -4.24 -5.47
CA ASP A 155 1.08 -4.21 -4.16
C ASP A 155 1.50 -5.40 -3.28
N TRP A 156 1.79 -6.56 -3.88
CA TRP A 156 2.32 -7.72 -3.14
C TRP A 156 3.75 -7.50 -2.63
N TYR A 157 4.58 -6.77 -3.37
CA TYR A 157 5.89 -6.37 -2.87
C TYR A 157 5.76 -5.38 -1.69
N LEU A 158 4.91 -4.38 -1.84
CA LEU A 158 4.64 -3.40 -0.78
C LEU A 158 4.06 -4.06 0.47
N LEU A 159 3.21 -5.10 0.29
CA LEU A 159 2.72 -5.93 1.40
C LEU A 159 3.87 -6.61 2.16
N GLY A 160 4.86 -7.13 1.43
CA GLY A 160 6.06 -7.70 2.04
C GLY A 160 6.90 -6.67 2.80
N VAL A 161 7.05 -5.45 2.25
CA VAL A 161 7.75 -4.36 2.94
C VAL A 161 7.02 -3.97 4.23
N LEU A 162 5.70 -3.83 4.16
CA LEU A 162 4.86 -3.51 5.31
C LEU A 162 4.91 -4.60 6.40
N LEU A 163 4.82 -5.88 6.00
CA LEU A 163 4.93 -6.99 6.94
C LEU A 163 6.28 -6.98 7.66
N TYR A 164 7.36 -6.79 6.91
CA TYR A 164 8.70 -6.70 7.49
C TYR A 164 8.80 -5.55 8.49
N GLU A 165 8.32 -4.36 8.12
CA GLU A 165 8.35 -3.19 9.00
C GLU A 165 7.48 -3.39 10.25
N MET A 166 6.34 -4.06 10.15
CA MET A 166 5.54 -4.40 11.34
C MET A 166 6.28 -5.34 12.30
N LEU A 167 7.14 -6.22 11.80
CA LEU A 167 7.87 -7.21 12.60
C LEU A 167 9.20 -6.69 13.13
N GLU A 168 9.81 -5.69 12.45
CA GLU A 168 11.17 -5.21 12.73
C GLU A 168 11.23 -3.72 13.10
N GLY A 169 10.13 -2.97 12.93
CA GLY A 169 10.07 -1.54 13.17
C GLY A 169 10.65 -0.66 12.08
N ILE A 170 11.37 -1.24 11.10
CA ILE A 170 11.98 -0.52 9.97
C ILE A 170 11.76 -1.29 8.67
N PRO A 171 11.69 -0.60 7.50
CA PRO A 171 11.61 -1.27 6.20
C PRO A 171 12.88 -2.10 5.88
N PRO A 172 12.77 -3.22 5.11
CA PRO A 172 13.82 -4.23 4.95
C PRO A 172 15.11 -3.76 4.28
N PHE A 173 15.09 -2.65 3.57
CA PHE A 173 16.23 -2.15 2.80
C PHE A 173 16.59 -0.71 3.17
N TYR A 174 16.09 -0.24 4.31
CA TYR A 174 16.19 1.16 4.71
C TYR A 174 17.64 1.65 4.79
N ASP A 175 17.87 2.84 4.28
CA ASP A 175 19.10 3.61 4.47
C ASP A 175 18.74 5.11 4.41
N HIS A 176 19.49 5.94 5.15
CA HIS A 176 19.32 7.40 5.12
C HIS A 176 19.74 8.00 3.78
N ASP A 177 20.73 7.38 3.11
CA ASP A 177 21.16 7.76 1.77
C ASP A 177 20.25 7.10 0.73
N LYS A 178 19.61 7.91 -0.09
CA LYS A 178 18.67 7.46 -1.12
C LYS A 178 19.30 6.55 -2.17
N ASP A 179 20.55 6.79 -2.56
CA ASP A 179 21.21 6.01 -3.60
C ASP A 179 21.63 4.64 -3.04
N ILE A 180 22.04 4.60 -1.76
CA ILE A 180 22.29 3.34 -1.04
C ILE A 180 20.97 2.58 -0.87
N LEU A 181 19.89 3.22 -0.41
CA LEU A 181 18.55 2.63 -0.30
C LEU A 181 18.12 1.99 -1.62
N PHE A 182 18.22 2.70 -2.74
CA PHE A 182 17.83 2.15 -4.05
C PHE A 182 18.72 0.99 -4.48
N LYS A 183 20.03 1.05 -4.20
CA LYS A 183 20.94 -0.07 -4.43
C LYS A 183 20.54 -1.29 -3.60
N ASN A 184 20.22 -1.12 -2.32
CA ASN A 184 19.76 -2.19 -1.44
C ASN A 184 18.48 -2.83 -1.96
N ILE A 185 17.46 -2.03 -2.31
CA ILE A 185 16.20 -2.53 -2.90
C ILE A 185 16.46 -3.33 -4.18
N LEU A 186 17.40 -2.90 -5.02
CA LEU A 186 17.64 -3.53 -6.32
C LEU A 186 18.51 -4.77 -6.26
N GLN A 187 19.46 -4.85 -5.32
CA GLN A 187 20.57 -5.81 -5.37
C GLN A 187 20.67 -6.69 -4.13
N ASN A 188 20.43 -6.16 -2.94
CA ASN A 188 20.69 -6.91 -1.71
C ASN A 188 19.58 -7.94 -1.45
N PRO A 189 19.92 -9.13 -0.96
CA PRO A 189 18.92 -10.04 -0.40
C PRO A 189 18.23 -9.37 0.80
N VAL A 190 17.02 -9.82 1.13
CA VAL A 190 16.41 -9.44 2.41
C VAL A 190 17.10 -10.22 3.53
N GLU A 191 17.46 -9.52 4.58
CA GLU A 191 17.96 -10.11 5.84
C GLU A 191 16.75 -10.37 6.73
N LEU A 192 16.57 -11.61 7.15
CA LEU A 192 15.45 -12.02 8.00
C LEU A 192 15.95 -12.30 9.42
N PRO A 193 15.27 -11.77 10.45
CA PRO A 193 15.54 -12.11 11.83
C PRO A 193 15.34 -13.61 12.10
N GLU A 194 16.25 -14.18 12.91
CA GLU A 194 16.18 -15.61 13.29
C GLU A 194 15.00 -15.93 14.21
N GLU A 195 14.47 -14.92 14.88
CA GLU A 195 13.35 -15.04 15.84
C GLU A 195 11.99 -15.22 15.14
N LEU A 196 11.90 -14.91 13.85
CA LEU A 196 10.66 -15.09 13.10
C LEU A 196 10.37 -16.58 12.82
N SER A 197 9.07 -16.93 12.84
CA SER A 197 8.65 -18.27 12.44
C SER A 197 9.06 -18.60 11.00
N GLU A 198 9.25 -19.89 10.69
CA GLU A 198 9.55 -20.34 9.33
C GLU A 198 8.49 -19.90 8.33
N ASP A 199 7.21 -19.86 8.72
CA ASP A 199 6.11 -19.38 7.88
C ASP A 199 6.21 -17.89 7.57
N ALA A 200 6.56 -17.06 8.56
CA ALA A 200 6.74 -15.61 8.36
C ALA A 200 7.96 -15.34 7.47
N GLN A 201 9.05 -16.07 7.66
CA GLN A 201 10.25 -15.97 6.83
C GLN A 201 9.97 -16.37 5.38
N ASP A 202 9.30 -17.50 5.13
CA ASP A 202 8.93 -17.95 3.77
C ASP A 202 8.04 -16.93 3.07
N LEU A 203 7.02 -16.41 3.77
CA LEU A 203 6.12 -15.39 3.23
C LEU A 203 6.87 -14.14 2.83
N LEU A 204 7.75 -13.61 3.69
CA LEU A 204 8.58 -12.43 3.41
C LEU A 204 9.50 -12.65 2.20
N LEU A 205 10.21 -13.77 2.14
CA LEU A 205 11.10 -14.10 1.00
C LEU A 205 10.35 -14.12 -0.32
N ARG A 206 9.15 -14.69 -0.33
CA ARG A 206 8.35 -14.83 -1.55
C ARG A 206 7.65 -13.54 -1.97
N LEU A 207 7.20 -12.70 -1.03
CA LEU A 207 6.62 -11.38 -1.32
C LEU A 207 7.71 -10.38 -1.77
N LEU A 208 8.88 -10.35 -1.13
CA LEU A 208 9.98 -9.44 -1.43
C LEU A 208 10.85 -9.88 -2.61
N HIS A 209 10.40 -10.88 -3.39
CA HIS A 209 11.14 -11.34 -4.56
C HIS A 209 11.34 -10.20 -5.58
N LYS A 210 12.60 -9.95 -5.96
CA LYS A 210 12.99 -8.81 -6.83
C LYS A 210 12.39 -8.90 -8.25
N ASP A 211 12.24 -10.11 -8.78
CA ASP A 211 11.58 -10.35 -10.07
C ASP A 211 10.06 -10.47 -9.84
N PRO A 212 9.23 -9.52 -10.35
CA PRO A 212 7.79 -9.56 -10.15
C PRO A 212 7.13 -10.82 -10.74
N LYS A 213 7.75 -11.48 -11.73
CA LYS A 213 7.22 -12.72 -12.32
C LYS A 213 7.36 -13.94 -11.41
N LYS A 214 8.29 -13.90 -10.46
CA LYS A 214 8.54 -14.95 -9.47
C LYS A 214 7.95 -14.64 -8.10
N ARG A 215 7.46 -13.40 -7.93
CA ARG A 215 6.86 -12.94 -6.68
C ARG A 215 5.57 -13.70 -6.38
N LEU A 216 5.32 -13.97 -5.10
CA LEU A 216 4.06 -14.55 -4.64
C LEU A 216 2.89 -13.63 -5.02
N GLY A 217 1.77 -14.20 -5.43
CA GLY A 217 0.63 -13.46 -5.94
C GLY A 217 0.70 -13.11 -7.44
N ASN A 218 1.81 -13.44 -8.13
CA ASN A 218 1.92 -13.14 -9.58
C ASN A 218 0.91 -13.89 -10.45
N LYS A 219 0.59 -15.15 -10.10
CA LYS A 219 -0.26 -16.02 -10.94
C LYS A 219 -1.74 -15.86 -10.60
N ASN A 220 -2.11 -16.04 -9.33
CA ASN A 220 -3.50 -16.09 -8.90
C ASN A 220 -3.85 -14.97 -7.91
N GLY A 221 -3.00 -13.94 -7.80
CA GLY A 221 -3.22 -12.82 -6.88
C GLY A 221 -3.26 -13.26 -5.41
N ALA A 222 -4.23 -12.73 -4.66
CA ALA A 222 -4.40 -13.05 -3.24
C ALA A 222 -4.57 -14.54 -2.93
N LYS A 223 -5.05 -15.36 -3.89
CA LYS A 223 -5.22 -16.81 -3.70
C LYS A 223 -3.90 -17.55 -3.47
N ASP A 224 -2.79 -17.01 -3.99
CA ASP A 224 -1.48 -17.60 -3.76
C ASP A 224 -0.93 -17.28 -2.36
N ILE A 225 -1.50 -16.27 -1.68
CA ILE A 225 -1.01 -15.74 -0.39
C ILE A 225 -1.84 -16.29 0.78
N LYS A 226 -3.14 -16.48 0.56
CA LYS A 226 -4.09 -17.06 1.53
C LYS A 226 -3.84 -18.55 1.75
#